data_f7ffc65bd4bbfa8bdf57b36134baf8ed
#
_entry.id   f7ffc65bd4bbfa8bdf57b36134baf8ed
#
_cell.length_a   1.000
_cell.length_b   1.000
_cell.length_c   1.000
_cell.angle_alpha   90.00
_cell.angle_beta   90.00
_cell.angle_gamma   90.00
#
_symmetry.space_group_name_H-M   'P 1'
#
loop_
_entity.id
_entity.type
_entity.pdbx_description
1 polymer ?
#
loop_
_entity_poly.entity_id
_entity_poly.type
_entity_poly.pdbx_seq_one_letter_code
_entity_poly.pdbx_strand_id
1 'polypeptide(L)'
;MKEESIQEIKLGFETAYIDGSVVSSNAYRPQFVSNNHREGKKVLSYIEDELLSCDRFQISVAFITMSGITPLLQTLKELEKKNIKGEILTTNYLNFSEPRALKKLNELSNITLKMYDVEVADEGFHTKGYIFKKDEIYRIIIGSSNITSAALTSNREWNTKLISTEQGEVAKEIVAEFNQLWNSKYALSFDDFYENYKARYSIIKHQREVAKQEEITSIEKYKLQPNSMQVGFITNLKKMLEAGEDRALLISATGERDIFMTGRKNTVKSRVLAA
;
A
#
# COMPACT_ATOMS: atom_id res chain seq x y z
N MET A 1 22.23 25.91 1.53
CA MET A 1 21.71 25.34 2.78
C MET A 1 22.52 25.92 3.93
N LYS A 2 21.86 26.40 4.96
CA LYS A 2 22.57 26.95 6.11
C LYS A 2 23.21 25.80 6.89
N GLU A 3 24.45 25.97 7.30
CA GLU A 3 25.19 25.00 8.11
C GLU A 3 24.45 24.61 9.38
N GLU A 4 23.69 25.54 9.94
CA GLU A 4 22.77 25.37 11.06
C GLU A 4 21.72 24.26 10.83
N SER A 5 21.10 24.21 9.64
CA SER A 5 20.11 23.17 9.31
C SER A 5 20.71 21.76 9.23
N ILE A 6 21.95 21.66 8.76
CA ILE A 6 22.66 20.37 8.73
C ILE A 6 22.97 19.89 10.16
N GLN A 7 23.39 20.78 11.04
CA GLN A 7 23.68 20.46 12.43
C GLN A 7 22.41 20.01 13.17
N GLU A 8 21.29 20.70 12.97
CA GLU A 8 20.00 20.34 13.54
C GLU A 8 19.53 18.94 13.05
N ILE A 9 19.73 18.63 11.75
CA ILE A 9 19.42 17.30 11.22
C ILE A 9 20.30 16.22 11.86
N LYS A 10 21.60 16.47 12.05
CA LYS A 10 22.51 15.52 12.71
C LYS A 10 22.05 15.23 14.14
N LEU A 11 21.77 16.27 14.93
CA LEU A 11 21.25 16.12 16.29
C LEU A 11 19.90 15.37 16.31
N GLY A 12 19.05 15.63 15.32
CA GLY A 12 17.78 14.93 15.17
C GLY A 12 17.95 13.43 14.95
N PHE A 13 18.88 13.03 14.07
CA PHE A 13 19.18 11.61 13.84
C PHE A 13 19.78 10.95 15.08
N GLU A 14 20.70 11.63 15.76
CA GLU A 14 21.31 11.13 16.99
C GLU A 14 20.24 10.85 18.07
N THR A 15 19.36 11.81 18.33
CA THR A 15 18.22 11.68 19.27
C THR A 15 17.28 10.53 18.88
N ALA A 16 16.98 10.35 17.60
CA ALA A 16 16.02 9.35 17.15
C ALA A 16 16.56 7.91 17.18
N TYR A 17 17.86 7.73 16.88
CA TYR A 17 18.40 6.40 16.62
C TYR A 17 19.50 5.96 17.57
N ILE A 18 20.21 6.89 18.22
CA ILE A 18 21.38 6.56 19.02
C ILE A 18 21.17 6.88 20.50
N ASP A 19 20.85 8.11 20.85
CA ASP A 19 20.75 8.56 22.24
C ASP A 19 19.56 9.53 22.45
N GLY A 20 18.53 9.05 23.10
CA GLY A 20 17.32 9.82 23.40
C GLY A 20 17.52 10.96 24.39
N SER A 21 18.67 11.05 25.07
CA SER A 21 19.02 12.16 25.96
C SER A 21 19.51 13.41 25.21
N VAL A 22 19.89 13.25 23.93
CA VAL A 22 20.29 14.37 23.09
C VAL A 22 19.08 15.24 22.76
N VAL A 23 19.15 16.52 23.07
CA VAL A 23 18.09 17.48 22.78
C VAL A 23 18.15 17.90 21.31
N SER A 24 17.05 17.71 20.58
CA SER A 24 16.94 18.07 19.17
C SER A 24 15.59 18.71 18.83
N SER A 25 15.55 19.47 17.74
CA SER A 25 14.32 20.04 17.20
C SER A 25 13.42 18.96 16.60
N ASN A 26 12.13 18.97 16.94
CA ASN A 26 11.13 18.08 16.34
C ASN A 26 11.00 18.25 14.82
N ALA A 27 11.34 19.45 14.30
CA ALA A 27 11.27 19.75 12.88
C ALA A 27 12.29 18.95 12.03
N TYR A 28 13.40 18.53 12.65
CA TYR A 28 14.50 17.85 11.97
C TYR A 28 14.76 16.43 12.49
N ARG A 29 13.95 15.97 13.43
CA ARG A 29 14.09 14.65 14.03
C ARG A 29 13.27 13.61 13.25
N PRO A 30 13.87 12.48 12.82
CA PRO A 30 13.11 11.34 12.34
C PRO A 30 12.10 10.86 13.39
N GLN A 31 10.94 10.41 12.92
CA GLN A 31 9.83 10.07 13.80
C GLN A 31 9.17 8.76 13.36
N PHE A 32 8.76 7.96 14.34
CA PHE A 32 7.81 6.89 14.11
C PHE A 32 6.40 7.46 13.99
N VAL A 33 5.73 7.18 12.87
CA VAL A 33 4.41 7.72 12.55
C VAL A 33 3.39 6.59 12.51
N SER A 34 2.43 6.64 13.42
CA SER A 34 1.37 5.63 13.55
C SER A 34 0.07 6.26 14.03
N ASN A 35 -1.05 5.53 13.84
CA ASN A 35 -2.30 5.91 14.49
C ASN A 35 -2.29 5.44 15.94
N ASN A 36 -2.45 6.36 16.88
CA ASN A 36 -2.56 6.09 18.31
C ASN A 36 -3.70 6.90 18.92
N HIS A 37 -4.84 6.26 19.12
CA HIS A 37 -6.03 6.91 19.66
C HIS A 37 -5.83 7.46 21.08
N ARG A 38 -5.02 6.80 21.91
CA ARG A 38 -4.77 7.24 23.30
C ARG A 38 -3.99 8.55 23.35
N GLU A 39 -3.10 8.74 22.39
CA GLU A 39 -2.27 9.95 22.27
C GLU A 39 -2.84 10.97 21.26
N GLY A 40 -3.98 10.68 20.64
CA GLY A 40 -4.57 11.54 19.63
C GLY A 40 -3.77 11.63 18.32
N LYS A 41 -2.77 10.75 18.12
CA LYS A 41 -1.91 10.75 16.94
C LYS A 41 -2.59 10.05 15.78
N LYS A 42 -2.49 10.64 14.59
CA LYS A 42 -3.00 10.08 13.33
C LYS A 42 -1.97 10.29 12.22
N VAL A 43 -1.81 9.29 11.36
CA VAL A 43 -0.97 9.41 10.16
C VAL A 43 -1.43 10.60 9.31
N LEU A 44 -2.75 10.83 9.23
CA LEU A 44 -3.35 11.97 8.55
C LEU A 44 -2.71 13.30 8.95
N SER A 45 -2.60 13.58 10.24
CA SER A 45 -2.09 14.86 10.73
C SER A 45 -0.64 15.11 10.31
N TYR A 46 0.19 14.06 10.31
CA TYR A 46 1.57 14.18 9.83
C TYR A 46 1.65 14.50 8.34
N ILE A 47 0.77 13.89 7.53
CA ILE A 47 0.71 14.18 6.09
C ILE A 47 0.19 15.60 5.84
N GLU A 48 -0.83 16.05 6.56
CA GLU A 48 -1.37 17.42 6.44
C GLU A 48 -0.34 18.48 6.81
N ASP A 49 0.38 18.29 7.92
CA ASP A 49 1.44 19.21 8.36
C ASP A 49 2.53 19.39 7.29
N GLU A 50 2.96 18.28 6.67
CA GLU A 50 3.97 18.34 5.62
C GLU A 50 3.43 18.93 4.32
N LEU A 51 2.20 18.63 3.93
CA LEU A 51 1.54 19.25 2.78
C LEU A 51 1.46 20.77 2.94
N LEU A 52 1.04 21.25 4.11
CA LEU A 52 0.89 22.70 4.39
C LEU A 52 2.22 23.45 4.38
N SER A 53 3.33 22.76 4.57
CA SER A 53 4.66 23.35 4.69
C SER A 53 5.56 23.17 3.46
N CYS A 54 5.17 22.35 2.48
CA CYS A 54 6.02 22.03 1.33
C CYS A 54 5.89 23.03 0.17
N ASP A 55 6.89 23.02 -0.72
CA ASP A 55 6.90 23.75 -2.00
C ASP A 55 6.48 22.85 -3.17
N ARG A 56 6.61 21.54 -3.00
CA ARG A 56 6.09 20.50 -3.89
C ARG A 56 5.98 19.18 -3.16
N PHE A 57 5.14 18.28 -3.67
CA PHE A 57 4.98 16.94 -3.12
C PHE A 57 4.86 15.87 -4.20
N GLN A 58 5.28 14.64 -3.84
CA GLN A 58 5.14 13.44 -4.65
C GLN A 58 4.59 12.33 -3.75
N ILE A 59 3.59 11.62 -4.22
CA ILE A 59 2.94 10.55 -3.46
C ILE A 59 2.88 9.30 -4.34
N SER A 60 3.36 8.17 -3.79
CA SER A 60 3.28 6.86 -4.41
C SER A 60 2.54 5.92 -3.48
N VAL A 61 1.30 5.51 -3.83
CA VAL A 61 0.46 4.65 -3.00
C VAL A 61 -0.32 3.66 -3.83
N ALA A 62 -0.49 2.45 -3.31
CA ALA A 62 -1.24 1.41 -4.03
C ALA A 62 -2.74 1.71 -4.09
N PHE A 63 -3.33 2.28 -3.03
CA PHE A 63 -4.78 2.46 -2.93
C PHE A 63 -5.18 3.88 -2.53
N ILE A 64 -6.19 4.40 -3.24
CA ILE A 64 -6.79 5.72 -2.97
C ILE A 64 -8.31 5.57 -2.92
N THR A 65 -8.90 5.96 -1.78
CA THR A 65 -10.36 5.94 -1.59
C THR A 65 -10.93 7.34 -1.39
N MET A 66 -12.22 7.51 -1.67
CA MET A 66 -12.90 8.78 -1.43
C MET A 66 -12.86 9.17 0.04
N SER A 67 -13.05 8.21 0.93
CA SER A 67 -12.96 8.43 2.38
C SER A 67 -11.54 8.80 2.85
N GLY A 68 -10.50 8.37 2.12
CA GLY A 68 -9.11 8.73 2.39
C GLY A 68 -8.75 10.15 1.94
N ILE A 69 -9.24 10.58 0.77
CA ILE A 69 -8.94 11.93 0.28
C ILE A 69 -9.81 13.01 0.91
N THR A 70 -11.02 12.69 1.37
CA THR A 70 -11.98 13.68 1.89
C THR A 70 -11.37 14.61 2.96
N PRO A 71 -10.68 14.12 4.01
CA PRO A 71 -10.07 14.99 5.00
C PRO A 71 -8.94 15.86 4.41
N LEU A 72 -8.25 15.40 3.37
CA LEU A 72 -7.15 16.11 2.72
C LEU A 72 -7.62 17.16 1.70
N LEU A 73 -8.90 17.14 1.25
CA LEU A 73 -9.36 17.97 0.16
C LEU A 73 -9.25 19.47 0.42
N GLN A 74 -9.45 19.92 1.66
CA GLN A 74 -9.29 21.33 1.98
C GLN A 74 -7.83 21.76 1.83
N THR A 75 -6.90 20.98 2.42
CA THR A 75 -5.46 21.21 2.31
C THR A 75 -5.01 21.23 0.86
N LEU A 76 -5.43 20.24 0.05
CA LEU A 76 -5.08 20.15 -1.36
C LEU A 76 -5.61 21.34 -2.18
N LYS A 77 -6.80 21.86 -1.87
CA LYS A 77 -7.33 23.09 -2.48
C LYS A 77 -6.55 24.34 -2.07
N GLU A 78 -6.03 24.40 -0.85
CA GLU A 78 -5.15 25.50 -0.43
C GLU A 78 -3.82 25.46 -1.19
N LEU A 79 -3.27 24.25 -1.41
CA LEU A 79 -2.08 24.07 -2.25
C LEU A 79 -2.35 24.45 -3.70
N GLU A 80 -3.53 24.14 -4.24
CA GLU A 80 -3.95 24.56 -5.57
C GLU A 80 -3.94 26.07 -5.71
N LYS A 81 -4.54 26.80 -4.76
CA LYS A 81 -4.54 28.28 -4.73
C LYS A 81 -3.12 28.87 -4.68
N LYS A 82 -2.20 28.19 -4.02
CA LYS A 82 -0.78 28.56 -3.94
C LYS A 82 0.06 28.07 -5.11
N ASN A 83 -0.56 27.35 -6.06
CA ASN A 83 0.10 26.69 -7.19
C ASN A 83 1.24 25.73 -6.78
N ILE A 84 1.14 25.11 -5.61
CA ILE A 84 2.07 24.08 -5.14
C ILE A 84 1.83 22.81 -5.92
N LYS A 85 2.82 22.36 -6.68
CA LYS A 85 2.70 21.21 -7.58
C LYS A 85 2.75 19.89 -6.83
N GLY A 86 1.85 18.97 -7.21
CA GLY A 86 1.77 17.62 -6.69
C GLY A 86 1.77 16.56 -7.80
N GLU A 87 2.51 15.50 -7.59
CA GLU A 87 2.53 14.30 -8.44
C GLU A 87 2.04 13.12 -7.63
N ILE A 88 1.00 12.44 -8.12
CA ILE A 88 0.42 11.28 -7.43
C ILE A 88 0.48 10.07 -8.37
N LEU A 89 1.17 9.03 -7.93
CA LEU A 89 1.24 7.74 -8.60
C LEU A 89 0.46 6.69 -7.81
N THR A 90 -0.48 6.05 -8.45
CA THR A 90 -1.21 4.90 -7.90
C THR A 90 -1.13 3.73 -8.87
N THR A 91 -1.84 2.64 -8.60
CA THR A 91 -1.81 1.44 -9.43
C THR A 91 -3.20 0.85 -9.65
N ASN A 92 -3.35 0.05 -10.72
CA ASN A 92 -4.51 -0.79 -10.96
C ASN A 92 -4.48 -2.11 -10.16
N TYR A 93 -3.45 -2.33 -9.32
CA TYR A 93 -3.33 -3.53 -8.50
C TYR A 93 -4.60 -3.79 -7.68
N LEU A 94 -5.16 -4.98 -7.85
CA LEU A 94 -6.42 -5.41 -7.21
C LEU A 94 -7.63 -4.48 -7.44
N ASN A 95 -7.54 -3.43 -8.24
CA ASN A 95 -8.62 -2.47 -8.49
C ASN A 95 -9.30 -1.98 -7.19
N PHE A 96 -8.50 -1.52 -6.21
CA PHE A 96 -9.01 -0.98 -4.94
C PHE A 96 -9.11 0.55 -4.91
N SER A 97 -8.40 1.26 -5.79
CA SER A 97 -8.52 2.71 -5.89
C SER A 97 -9.89 3.09 -6.44
N GLU A 98 -10.60 3.99 -5.76
CA GLU A 98 -11.94 4.40 -6.17
C GLU A 98 -11.90 5.39 -7.33
N PRO A 99 -12.54 5.13 -8.49
CA PRO A 99 -12.54 6.04 -9.63
C PRO A 99 -13.00 7.46 -9.29
N ARG A 100 -13.96 7.59 -8.36
CA ARG A 100 -14.44 8.91 -7.91
C ARG A 100 -13.35 9.69 -7.17
N ALA A 101 -12.52 9.01 -6.38
CA ALA A 101 -11.41 9.63 -5.70
C ALA A 101 -10.33 10.10 -6.68
N LEU A 102 -9.99 9.25 -7.65
CA LEU A 102 -9.02 9.57 -8.71
C LEU A 102 -9.49 10.78 -9.54
N LYS A 103 -10.76 10.80 -9.93
CA LYS A 103 -11.34 11.93 -10.64
C LYS A 103 -11.27 13.21 -9.81
N LYS A 104 -11.58 13.11 -8.50
CA LYS A 104 -11.56 14.26 -7.60
C LYS A 104 -10.17 14.85 -7.42
N LEU A 105 -9.14 14.03 -7.39
CA LEU A 105 -7.74 14.48 -7.38
C LEU A 105 -7.35 15.14 -8.71
N ASN A 106 -7.76 14.56 -9.83
CA ASN A 106 -7.45 15.10 -11.17
C ASN A 106 -8.18 16.43 -11.48
N GLU A 107 -9.26 16.76 -10.76
CA GLU A 107 -9.94 18.05 -10.86
C GLU A 107 -9.10 19.21 -10.30
N LEU A 108 -8.07 18.92 -9.49
CA LEU A 108 -7.17 19.94 -8.92
C LEU A 108 -6.05 20.27 -9.91
N SER A 109 -6.00 21.51 -10.36
CA SER A 109 -5.12 21.97 -11.46
C SER A 109 -3.63 21.90 -11.13
N ASN A 110 -3.28 21.81 -9.86
CA ASN A 110 -1.90 21.66 -9.38
C ASN A 110 -1.45 20.20 -9.23
N ILE A 111 -2.35 19.24 -9.41
CA ILE A 111 -2.04 17.81 -9.24
C ILE A 111 -1.98 17.13 -10.61
N THR A 112 -0.90 16.39 -10.83
CA THR A 112 -0.81 15.42 -11.92
C THR A 112 -0.96 14.02 -11.34
N LEU A 113 -1.93 13.26 -11.88
CA LEU A 113 -2.22 11.90 -11.45
C LEU A 113 -1.86 10.91 -12.54
N LYS A 114 -1.10 9.88 -12.18
CA LYS A 114 -0.80 8.73 -13.05
C LYS A 114 -1.17 7.42 -12.38
N MET A 115 -1.39 6.39 -13.20
CA MET A 115 -1.64 5.03 -12.75
C MET A 115 -0.60 4.09 -13.36
N TYR A 116 0.12 3.37 -12.51
CA TYR A 116 1.05 2.32 -12.92
C TYR A 116 0.27 1.04 -13.23
N ASP A 117 0.39 0.56 -14.45
CA ASP A 117 -0.28 -0.66 -14.92
C ASP A 117 0.59 -1.88 -14.60
N VAL A 118 0.29 -2.53 -13.46
CA VAL A 118 1.03 -3.72 -12.99
C VAL A 118 0.81 -4.95 -13.85
N GLU A 119 -0.29 -5.01 -14.60
CA GLU A 119 -0.60 -6.17 -15.42
C GLU A 119 0.21 -6.15 -16.71
N VAL A 120 0.37 -4.97 -17.32
CA VAL A 120 1.20 -4.81 -18.52
C VAL A 120 2.69 -4.80 -18.16
N ALA A 121 3.03 -4.29 -16.97
CA ALA A 121 4.41 -4.27 -16.48
C ALA A 121 4.90 -5.67 -16.07
N ASP A 122 3.99 -6.58 -15.71
CA ASP A 122 4.29 -7.87 -15.05
C ASP A 122 5.16 -7.69 -13.80
N GLU A 123 4.89 -6.63 -13.06
CA GLU A 123 5.67 -6.21 -11.90
C GLU A 123 4.76 -5.72 -10.78
N GLY A 124 5.04 -6.14 -9.53
CA GLY A 124 4.26 -5.74 -8.37
C GLY A 124 4.45 -4.26 -8.01
N PHE A 125 3.37 -3.56 -7.67
CA PHE A 125 3.41 -2.20 -7.16
C PHE A 125 2.65 -2.13 -5.83
N HIS A 126 3.39 -1.95 -4.73
CA HIS A 126 2.78 -1.86 -3.40
C HIS A 126 3.46 -0.79 -2.52
N THR A 127 4.01 0.25 -3.14
CA THR A 127 4.68 1.36 -2.46
C THR A 127 3.68 2.19 -1.65
N LYS A 128 4.14 2.78 -0.54
CA LYS A 128 3.45 3.81 0.22
C LYS A 128 4.49 4.81 0.69
N GLY A 129 4.69 5.81 -0.14
CA GLY A 129 5.66 6.87 0.06
C GLY A 129 5.03 8.25 -0.17
N TYR A 130 5.33 9.16 0.72
CA TYR A 130 4.92 10.55 0.67
C TYR A 130 6.18 11.39 0.77
N ILE A 131 6.51 12.11 -0.28
CA ILE A 131 7.74 12.90 -0.43
C ILE A 131 7.34 14.36 -0.47
N PHE A 132 7.83 15.15 0.47
CA PHE A 132 7.60 16.58 0.57
C PHE A 132 8.92 17.28 0.47
N LYS A 133 9.01 18.28 -0.42
CA LYS A 133 10.19 19.11 -0.57
C LYS A 133 9.87 20.53 -0.14
N LYS A 134 10.75 21.09 0.68
CA LYS A 134 10.78 22.51 0.99
C LYS A 134 12.21 23.01 0.93
N ASP A 135 12.46 24.00 0.07
CA ASP A 135 13.82 24.46 -0.23
C ASP A 135 14.73 23.27 -0.62
N GLU A 136 15.79 23.02 0.12
CA GLU A 136 16.75 21.93 -0.08
C GLU A 136 16.49 20.70 0.82
N ILE A 137 15.41 20.73 1.60
CA ILE A 137 15.09 19.70 2.58
C ILE A 137 13.95 18.83 2.07
N TYR A 138 14.16 17.52 2.12
CA TYR A 138 13.14 16.52 1.93
C TYR A 138 12.63 16.03 3.28
N ARG A 139 11.31 15.91 3.39
CA ARG A 139 10.61 15.19 4.45
C ARG A 139 9.85 14.06 3.82
N ILE A 140 10.18 12.84 4.22
CA ILE A 140 9.69 11.64 3.54
C ILE A 140 9.01 10.76 4.56
N ILE A 141 7.75 10.38 4.30
CA ILE A 141 7.01 9.41 5.10
C ILE A 141 6.89 8.14 4.26
N ILE A 142 7.47 7.05 4.74
CA ILE A 142 7.39 5.74 4.10
C ILE A 142 6.92 4.68 5.10
N GLY A 143 6.13 3.71 4.63
CA GLY A 143 5.64 2.64 5.48
C GLY A 143 4.47 1.87 4.90
N SER A 144 3.43 1.63 5.71
CA SER A 144 2.30 0.80 5.34
C SER A 144 1.04 1.56 4.90
N SER A 145 0.98 2.89 5.06
CA SER A 145 -0.25 3.67 4.93
C SER A 145 -0.59 4.03 3.48
N ASN A 146 -1.72 3.52 3.00
CA ASN A 146 -2.38 3.99 1.77
C ASN A 146 -3.25 5.24 2.04
N ILE A 147 -3.76 5.90 0.99
CA ILE A 147 -4.74 6.98 1.12
C ILE A 147 -6.15 6.38 1.28
N THR A 148 -6.39 5.77 2.43
CA THR A 148 -7.68 5.26 2.85
C THR A 148 -8.01 5.77 4.25
N SER A 149 -9.29 5.98 4.58
CA SER A 149 -9.67 6.48 5.90
C SER A 149 -9.09 5.64 7.02
N ALA A 150 -9.17 4.31 6.89
CA ALA A 150 -8.67 3.39 7.91
C ALA A 150 -7.15 3.51 8.10
N ALA A 151 -6.37 3.55 7.03
CA ALA A 151 -4.92 3.68 7.11
C ALA A 151 -4.49 5.04 7.68
N LEU A 152 -5.20 6.11 7.34
CA LEU A 152 -4.85 7.45 7.78
C LEU A 152 -5.28 7.78 9.22
N THR A 153 -6.29 7.05 9.78
CA THR A 153 -6.90 7.49 11.04
C THR A 153 -7.05 6.42 12.12
N SER A 154 -7.20 5.13 11.76
CA SER A 154 -7.64 4.12 12.72
C SER A 154 -6.85 2.81 12.74
N ASN A 155 -6.42 2.32 11.57
CA ASN A 155 -5.64 1.09 11.51
C ASN A 155 -4.28 1.25 12.20
N ARG A 156 -3.73 0.15 12.68
CA ARG A 156 -2.33 0.12 13.12
C ARG A 156 -1.44 0.15 11.89
N GLU A 157 -0.89 1.31 11.64
CA GLU A 157 0.03 1.55 10.52
C GLU A 157 1.41 1.89 11.09
N TRP A 158 2.44 1.38 10.46
CA TRP A 158 3.82 1.66 10.81
C TRP A 158 4.46 2.43 9.69
N ASN A 159 4.83 3.66 9.98
CA ASN A 159 5.57 4.50 9.04
C ASN A 159 6.74 5.16 9.77
N THR A 160 7.73 5.54 9.00
CA THR A 160 8.80 6.41 9.47
C THR A 160 8.78 7.71 8.70
N LYS A 161 8.96 8.82 9.40
CA LYS A 161 9.24 10.12 8.79
C LYS A 161 10.73 10.36 8.84
N LEU A 162 11.34 10.51 7.69
CA LEU A 162 12.76 10.84 7.52
C LEU A 162 12.90 12.29 7.09
N ILE A 163 13.97 12.94 7.54
CA ILE A 163 14.36 14.26 7.10
C ILE A 163 15.75 14.14 6.47
N SER A 164 15.90 14.68 5.27
CA SER A 164 17.17 14.62 4.54
C SER A 164 17.36 15.89 3.72
N THR A 165 18.56 16.05 3.20
CA THR A 165 18.87 17.08 2.22
C THR A 165 18.90 16.49 0.82
N GLU A 166 19.00 17.31 -0.19
CA GLU A 166 19.21 16.88 -1.59
C GLU A 166 20.50 16.06 -1.76
N GLN A 167 21.46 16.19 -0.84
CA GLN A 167 22.71 15.44 -0.88
C GLN A 167 22.62 14.09 -0.13
N GLY A 168 21.56 13.87 0.67
CA GLY A 168 21.37 12.63 1.40
C GLY A 168 21.06 11.46 0.47
N GLU A 169 21.77 10.35 0.63
CA GLU A 169 21.67 9.17 -0.23
C GLU A 169 20.24 8.60 -0.24
N VAL A 170 19.64 8.42 0.94
CA VAL A 170 18.28 7.89 1.08
C VAL A 170 17.24 8.74 0.34
N ALA A 171 17.33 10.07 0.42
CA ALA A 171 16.42 10.95 -0.31
C ALA A 171 16.64 10.85 -1.82
N LYS A 172 17.91 10.77 -2.26
CA LYS A 172 18.24 10.58 -3.69
C LYS A 172 17.67 9.29 -4.23
N GLU A 173 17.83 8.19 -3.52
CA GLU A 173 17.33 6.87 -3.94
C GLU A 173 15.80 6.85 -4.00
N ILE A 174 15.11 7.33 -2.97
CA ILE A 174 13.64 7.35 -2.95
C ILE A 174 13.08 8.23 -4.06
N VAL A 175 13.66 9.42 -4.28
CA VAL A 175 13.23 10.33 -5.35
C VAL A 175 13.56 9.74 -6.73
N ALA A 176 14.71 9.08 -6.89
CA ALA A 176 15.08 8.42 -8.13
C ALA A 176 14.12 7.27 -8.47
N GLU A 177 13.78 6.44 -7.48
CA GLU A 177 12.81 5.35 -7.62
C GLU A 177 11.43 5.88 -8.01
N PHE A 178 10.93 6.92 -7.31
CA PHE A 178 9.68 7.56 -7.70
C PHE A 178 9.72 8.05 -9.15
N ASN A 179 10.77 8.75 -9.55
CA ASN A 179 10.92 9.30 -10.88
C ASN A 179 11.04 8.20 -11.95
N GLN A 180 11.69 7.08 -11.65
CA GLN A 180 11.77 5.93 -12.53
C GLN A 180 10.38 5.34 -12.79
N LEU A 181 9.60 5.10 -11.73
CA LEU A 181 8.21 4.63 -11.85
C LEU A 181 7.34 5.64 -12.59
N TRP A 182 7.45 6.91 -12.23
CA TRP A 182 6.67 8.02 -12.82
C TRP A 182 6.89 8.21 -14.32
N ASN A 183 8.14 8.04 -14.79
CA ASN A 183 8.52 8.18 -16.19
C ASN A 183 8.48 6.86 -16.96
N SER A 184 8.10 5.78 -16.31
CA SER A 184 7.93 4.49 -16.96
C SER A 184 6.83 4.54 -18.02
N LYS A 185 7.00 3.77 -19.08
CA LYS A 185 5.94 3.57 -20.11
C LYS A 185 4.67 2.94 -19.55
N TYR A 186 4.75 2.36 -18.36
CA TYR A 186 3.62 1.75 -17.65
C TYR A 186 2.86 2.72 -16.75
N ALA A 187 3.38 3.93 -16.52
CA ALA A 187 2.71 4.99 -15.77
C ALA A 187 1.83 5.83 -16.69
N LEU A 188 0.59 5.38 -16.86
CA LEU A 188 -0.39 5.98 -17.76
C LEU A 188 -0.91 7.31 -17.20
N SER A 189 -1.16 8.28 -18.09
CA SER A 189 -1.81 9.53 -17.74
C SER A 189 -3.28 9.30 -17.36
N PHE A 190 -3.89 10.26 -16.67
CA PHE A 190 -5.30 10.15 -16.25
C PHE A 190 -6.22 9.90 -17.47
N ASP A 191 -6.04 10.61 -18.56
CA ASP A 191 -6.87 10.50 -19.75
C ASP A 191 -6.72 9.13 -20.43
N ASP A 192 -5.52 8.52 -20.36
CA ASP A 192 -5.25 7.22 -20.97
C ASP A 192 -5.86 6.06 -20.18
N PHE A 193 -5.88 6.14 -18.84
CA PHE A 193 -6.32 4.98 -18.03
C PHE A 193 -7.76 5.07 -17.53
N TYR A 194 -8.31 6.29 -17.31
CA TYR A 194 -9.44 6.47 -16.41
C TYR A 194 -10.71 5.72 -16.83
N GLU A 195 -11.15 5.83 -18.08
CA GLU A 195 -12.42 5.22 -18.51
C GLU A 195 -12.33 3.68 -18.51
N ASN A 196 -11.20 3.12 -18.95
CA ASN A 196 -10.99 1.67 -18.92
C ASN A 196 -10.93 1.16 -17.46
N TYR A 197 -10.20 1.85 -16.60
CA TYR A 197 -10.10 1.50 -15.19
C TYR A 197 -11.47 1.57 -14.48
N LYS A 198 -12.24 2.62 -14.70
CA LYS A 198 -13.57 2.81 -14.12
C LYS A 198 -14.54 1.70 -14.55
N ALA A 199 -14.56 1.34 -15.83
CA ALA A 199 -15.39 0.23 -16.32
C ALA A 199 -15.01 -1.09 -15.62
N ARG A 200 -13.73 -1.41 -15.56
CA ARG A 200 -13.20 -2.60 -14.91
C ARG A 200 -13.48 -2.61 -13.40
N TYR A 201 -13.25 -1.49 -12.72
CA TYR A 201 -13.55 -1.34 -11.29
C TYR A 201 -15.02 -1.67 -11.00
N SER A 202 -15.96 -1.20 -11.82
CA SER A 202 -17.38 -1.45 -11.64
C SER A 202 -17.73 -2.93 -11.73
N ILE A 203 -17.15 -3.65 -12.70
CA ILE A 203 -17.32 -5.09 -12.86
C ILE A 203 -16.78 -5.85 -11.64
N ILE A 204 -15.55 -5.57 -11.25
CA ILE A 204 -14.91 -6.24 -10.12
C ILE A 204 -15.60 -5.93 -8.79
N LYS A 205 -16.05 -4.69 -8.61
CA LYS A 205 -16.83 -4.31 -7.43
C LYS A 205 -18.13 -5.10 -7.35
N HIS A 206 -18.87 -5.20 -8.47
CA HIS A 206 -20.11 -6.00 -8.52
C HIS A 206 -19.83 -7.48 -8.21
N GLN A 207 -18.81 -8.07 -8.80
CA GLN A 207 -18.41 -9.46 -8.51
C GLN A 207 -18.10 -9.67 -7.02
N ARG A 208 -17.40 -8.73 -6.37
CA ARG A 208 -17.12 -8.80 -4.93
C ARG A 208 -18.37 -8.67 -4.07
N GLU A 209 -19.32 -7.83 -4.48
CA GLU A 209 -20.62 -7.68 -3.79
C GLU A 209 -21.46 -8.96 -3.89
N VAL A 210 -21.52 -9.56 -5.07
CA VAL A 210 -22.19 -10.85 -5.29
C VAL A 210 -21.54 -11.96 -4.45
N ALA A 211 -20.20 -12.08 -4.51
CA ALA A 211 -19.49 -13.07 -3.73
C ALA A 211 -19.72 -12.93 -2.21
N LYS A 212 -19.79 -11.69 -1.69
CA LYS A 212 -20.12 -11.46 -0.28
C LYS A 212 -21.56 -11.87 0.07
N GLN A 213 -22.51 -11.68 -0.83
CA GLN A 213 -23.89 -12.10 -0.61
C GLN A 213 -24.02 -13.64 -0.61
N GLU A 214 -23.22 -14.33 -1.44
CA GLU A 214 -23.19 -15.78 -1.45
C GLU A 214 -22.52 -16.36 -0.19
N GLU A 215 -21.52 -15.69 0.40
CA GLU A 215 -20.91 -16.10 1.68
C GLU A 215 -21.90 -16.05 2.86
N ILE A 216 -22.92 -15.21 2.81
CA ILE A 216 -23.93 -15.09 3.87
C ILE A 216 -24.98 -16.23 3.80
N THR A 217 -25.10 -16.91 2.66
CA THR A 217 -26.05 -18.01 2.48
C THR A 217 -25.40 -19.38 2.68
N SER A 218 -25.18 -19.74 3.95
CA SER A 218 -24.82 -21.07 4.48
C SER A 218 -23.41 -21.59 4.20
N ILE A 219 -22.64 -21.69 5.28
CA ILE A 219 -21.38 -22.47 5.40
C ILE A 219 -21.55 -23.93 4.88
N GLU A 220 -22.75 -24.46 4.81
CA GLU A 220 -23.08 -25.79 4.30
C GLU A 220 -23.00 -25.93 2.76
N LYS A 221 -23.02 -24.84 2.00
CA LYS A 221 -22.93 -24.87 0.53
C LYS A 221 -21.53 -24.65 -0.04
N TYR A 222 -20.56 -24.33 0.79
CA TYR A 222 -19.16 -24.16 0.35
C TYR A 222 -18.49 -25.52 0.17
N LYS A 223 -18.80 -26.24 -0.89
CA LYS A 223 -17.88 -27.23 -1.45
C LYS A 223 -16.74 -26.44 -2.09
N LEU A 224 -15.63 -26.32 -1.35
CA LEU A 224 -14.36 -25.87 -1.93
C LEU A 224 -14.12 -26.69 -3.19
N GLN A 225 -14.21 -26.07 -4.36
CA GLN A 225 -13.83 -26.73 -5.61
C GLN A 225 -12.31 -26.74 -5.65
N PRO A 226 -11.68 -27.92 -5.66
CA PRO A 226 -10.24 -28.00 -5.76
C PRO A 226 -9.77 -27.41 -7.09
N ASN A 227 -8.66 -26.67 -7.08
CA ASN A 227 -8.01 -26.19 -8.29
C ASN A 227 -7.48 -27.38 -9.12
N SER A 228 -7.04 -27.12 -10.36
CA SER A 228 -6.59 -28.18 -11.29
C SER A 228 -5.47 -29.06 -10.72
N MET A 229 -4.55 -28.51 -9.93
CA MET A 229 -3.47 -29.26 -9.25
C MET A 229 -4.00 -30.11 -8.11
N GLN A 230 -4.93 -29.58 -7.33
CA GLN A 230 -5.59 -30.31 -6.25
C GLN A 230 -6.45 -31.47 -6.77
N VAL A 231 -7.10 -31.31 -7.93
CA VAL A 231 -7.85 -32.38 -8.59
C VAL A 231 -6.94 -33.56 -8.93
N GLY A 232 -5.78 -33.29 -9.52
CA GLY A 232 -4.78 -34.33 -9.83
C GLY A 232 -4.30 -35.07 -8.58
N PHE A 233 -3.99 -34.34 -7.53
CA PHE A 233 -3.58 -34.89 -6.25
C PHE A 233 -4.67 -35.78 -5.60
N ILE A 234 -5.90 -35.26 -5.49
CA ILE A 234 -7.03 -35.99 -4.91
C ILE A 234 -7.32 -37.28 -5.68
N THR A 235 -7.21 -37.22 -7.02
CA THR A 235 -7.41 -38.39 -7.89
C THR A 235 -6.34 -39.44 -7.65
N ASN A 236 -5.07 -39.05 -7.56
CA ASN A 236 -3.98 -39.98 -7.26
C ASN A 236 -4.07 -40.55 -5.85
N LEU A 237 -4.42 -39.72 -4.86
CA LEU A 237 -4.62 -40.16 -3.49
C LEU A 237 -5.74 -41.22 -3.40
N LYS A 238 -6.86 -41.03 -4.11
CA LYS A 238 -7.94 -42.04 -4.18
C LYS A 238 -7.46 -43.36 -4.76
N LYS A 239 -6.70 -43.33 -5.86
CA LYS A 239 -6.12 -44.54 -6.49
C LYS A 239 -5.19 -45.30 -5.52
N MET A 240 -4.35 -44.57 -4.76
CA MET A 240 -3.45 -45.20 -3.78
C MET A 240 -4.24 -45.84 -2.63
N LEU A 241 -5.28 -45.19 -2.13
CA LEU A 241 -6.16 -45.76 -1.10
C LEU A 241 -6.92 -46.99 -1.60
N GLU A 242 -7.39 -46.97 -2.84
CA GLU A 242 -8.05 -48.14 -3.49
C GLU A 242 -7.06 -49.28 -3.71
N ALA A 243 -5.77 -49.02 -3.94
CA ALA A 243 -4.71 -50.00 -4.01
C ALA A 243 -4.25 -50.55 -2.65
N GLY A 244 -4.80 -50.04 -1.55
CA GLY A 244 -4.51 -50.52 -0.18
C GLY A 244 -3.33 -49.83 0.49
N GLU A 245 -2.78 -48.78 -0.10
CA GLU A 245 -1.73 -47.96 0.49
C GLU A 245 -2.27 -47.20 1.70
N ASP A 246 -1.52 -47.14 2.80
CA ASP A 246 -1.94 -46.48 4.05
C ASP A 246 -1.23 -45.16 4.30
N ARG A 247 -0.28 -44.78 3.45
CA ARG A 247 0.52 -43.54 3.55
C ARG A 247 0.76 -42.92 2.19
N ALA A 248 0.68 -41.59 2.17
CA ALA A 248 1.05 -40.78 1.02
C ALA A 248 1.82 -39.52 1.49
N LEU A 249 2.84 -39.09 0.71
CA LEU A 249 3.60 -37.89 0.94
C LEU A 249 3.28 -36.89 -0.16
N LEU A 250 2.81 -35.70 0.22
CA LEU A 250 2.67 -34.57 -0.67
C LEU A 250 3.82 -33.59 -0.43
N ILE A 251 4.54 -33.27 -1.49
CA ILE A 251 5.54 -32.21 -1.47
C ILE A 251 4.99 -31.08 -2.37
N SER A 252 4.69 -29.92 -1.80
CA SER A 252 4.27 -28.73 -2.54
C SER A 252 5.33 -27.64 -2.47
N ALA A 253 5.35 -26.76 -3.49
CA ALA A 253 6.24 -25.59 -3.49
C ALA A 253 5.73 -24.54 -2.49
N THR A 254 6.63 -23.80 -1.88
CA THR A 254 6.32 -22.72 -0.94
C THR A 254 5.38 -21.68 -1.55
N GLY A 255 4.24 -21.42 -0.89
CA GLY A 255 3.21 -20.46 -1.33
C GLY A 255 1.83 -21.07 -1.58
N GLU A 256 1.69 -22.37 -1.62
CA GLU A 256 0.40 -23.05 -1.68
C GLU A 256 -0.02 -23.57 -0.29
N ARG A 257 -1.34 -23.59 -0.03
CA ARG A 257 -1.87 -24.12 1.23
C ARG A 257 -1.65 -25.63 1.28
N ASP A 258 -0.81 -26.07 2.19
CA ASP A 258 -0.53 -27.49 2.41
C ASP A 258 -1.74 -28.18 3.04
N ILE A 259 -2.20 -29.24 2.39
CA ILE A 259 -3.25 -30.10 2.93
C ILE A 259 -2.59 -31.43 3.34
N PHE A 260 -2.50 -31.68 4.63
CA PHE A 260 -2.07 -32.97 5.14
C PHE A 260 -3.27 -33.89 5.35
N MET A 261 -3.26 -35.04 4.73
CA MET A 261 -4.24 -36.09 5.01
C MET A 261 -3.55 -37.31 5.60
N THR A 262 -3.98 -37.72 6.80
CA THR A 262 -3.62 -39.03 7.38
C THR A 262 -4.89 -39.84 7.52
N GLY A 263 -4.96 -41.02 6.89
CA GLY A 263 -6.11 -41.91 6.98
C GLY A 263 -5.74 -43.26 7.59
N ARG A 264 -6.42 -43.69 8.64
CA ARG A 264 -6.67 -45.11 8.93
C ARG A 264 -8.05 -45.47 8.39
N LYS A 265 -8.24 -46.71 7.93
CA LYS A 265 -9.53 -47.23 7.43
C LYS A 265 -10.68 -46.64 8.25
N ASN A 266 -11.54 -45.85 7.56
CA ASN A 266 -12.80 -45.25 8.01
C ASN A 266 -12.83 -43.86 8.63
N THR A 267 -11.72 -43.09 8.67
CA THR A 267 -11.83 -41.68 9.04
C THR A 267 -10.74 -40.83 8.37
N VAL A 268 -11.11 -40.00 7.44
CA VAL A 268 -10.22 -38.96 6.86
C VAL A 268 -10.31 -37.73 7.77
N LYS A 269 -9.25 -37.43 8.52
CA LYS A 269 -9.13 -36.16 9.26
C LYS A 269 -8.17 -35.28 8.53
N SER A 270 -8.65 -34.17 8.01
CA SER A 270 -7.80 -33.08 7.48
C SER A 270 -7.36 -32.19 8.65
N ARG A 271 -6.06 -31.95 8.77
CA ARG A 271 -5.51 -30.89 9.59
C ARG A 271 -4.78 -29.91 8.63
N VAL A 272 -5.24 -28.68 8.59
CA VAL A 272 -4.51 -27.58 7.97
C VAL A 272 -3.58 -27.03 9.05
N LEU A 273 -2.27 -27.16 8.86
CA LEU A 273 -1.29 -26.44 9.65
C LEU A 273 -0.93 -25.19 8.83
N ALA A 274 -1.32 -24.02 9.33
CA ALA A 274 -0.81 -22.75 8.83
C ALA A 274 0.57 -22.52 9.44
N ALA A 275 1.58 -22.33 8.60
CA ALA A 275 2.87 -21.76 8.99
C ALA A 275 2.84 -20.25 8.81
#